data_0fe094b25087e332b526b2fc960656bc
#
_entry.id   0fe094b25087e332b526b2fc960656bc
#
_cell.length_a   1.000
_cell.length_b   1.000
_cell.length_c   1.000
_cell.angle_alpha   90.00
_cell.angle_beta   90.00
_cell.angle_gamma   90.00
#
_symmetry.space_group_name_H-M   'P 1'
#
loop_
_entity.id
_entity.type
_entity.pdbx_description
1 polymer ?
#
loop_
_entity_poly.entity_id
_entity_poly.type
_entity_poly.pdbx_seq_one_letter_code
_entity_poly.pdbx_strand_id
1 'polypeptide(L)'
;MTSKRSSLPFAQLVLASGNAGKLAELQAMLGDEVEVLPQSRFLDVEAEETGLTFIENAILKARHAARASGLPALADDSGLAVDALGGAPGIYSARYAEGGDQANNTKLLDALKNVPDDQRGARFISVLALMLHADDPTPIICEGVWHGRILREPRGTRGFGYDPLFWVPERDCASAELPAADKNRISHRARAMADLRKRLGLS
;
A
#
# COMPACT_ATOMS: atom_id res chain seq x y z
N MET A 1 18.81 -19.93 -25.56
CA MET A 1 17.93 -18.98 -24.84
C MET A 1 18.73 -18.37 -23.71
N THR A 2 19.29 -17.20 -23.92
CA THR A 2 20.07 -16.46 -22.91
C THR A 2 19.08 -15.85 -21.90
N SER A 3 19.05 -16.41 -20.69
CA SER A 3 18.37 -15.79 -19.55
C SER A 3 18.91 -14.36 -19.42
N LYS A 4 18.07 -13.36 -19.66
CA LYS A 4 18.35 -11.97 -19.23
C LYS A 4 18.48 -12.02 -17.71
N ARG A 5 19.71 -11.98 -17.20
CA ARG A 5 19.92 -11.78 -15.77
C ARG A 5 19.25 -10.47 -15.38
N SER A 6 18.41 -10.50 -14.38
CA SER A 6 17.85 -9.34 -13.72
C SER A 6 18.98 -8.35 -13.44
N SER A 7 18.81 -7.09 -13.84
CA SER A 7 19.81 -6.03 -13.60
C SER A 7 19.75 -5.51 -12.16
N LEU A 8 18.95 -6.14 -11.30
CA LEU A 8 18.81 -5.76 -9.90
C LEU A 8 20.11 -6.00 -9.12
N PRO A 9 20.47 -5.08 -8.20
CA PRO A 9 21.63 -5.23 -7.35
C PRO A 9 21.47 -6.29 -6.26
N PHE A 10 20.31 -6.96 -6.20
CA PHE A 10 19.98 -8.00 -5.22
C PHE A 10 19.14 -9.11 -5.86
N ALA A 11 19.26 -10.33 -5.35
CA ALA A 11 18.49 -11.51 -5.78
C ALA A 11 17.30 -11.78 -4.87
N GLN A 12 17.33 -11.30 -3.63
CA GLN A 12 16.31 -11.48 -2.61
C GLN A 12 15.84 -10.13 -2.06
N LEU A 13 14.59 -10.03 -1.73
CA LEU A 13 13.95 -8.82 -1.20
C LEU A 13 12.96 -9.20 -0.09
N VAL A 14 13.07 -8.57 1.07
CA VAL A 14 12.10 -8.75 2.17
C VAL A 14 10.96 -7.77 2.01
N LEU A 15 9.71 -8.27 2.03
CA LEU A 15 8.52 -7.41 2.14
C LEU A 15 8.18 -7.17 3.61
N ALA A 16 8.31 -5.91 4.03
CA ALA A 16 8.09 -5.45 5.40
C ALA A 16 6.62 -5.13 5.63
N SER A 17 5.77 -6.15 5.68
CA SER A 17 4.34 -6.01 5.96
C SER A 17 3.79 -7.30 6.56
N GLY A 18 2.91 -7.19 7.55
CA GLY A 18 2.06 -8.30 8.05
C GLY A 18 0.70 -8.36 7.38
N ASN A 19 0.34 -7.39 6.54
CA ASN A 19 -0.94 -7.37 5.84
C ASN A 19 -0.89 -8.28 4.60
N ALA A 20 -1.62 -9.41 4.67
CA ALA A 20 -1.65 -10.42 3.61
C ALA A 20 -2.14 -9.86 2.26
N GLY A 21 -3.08 -8.92 2.26
CA GLY A 21 -3.58 -8.27 1.05
C GLY A 21 -2.50 -7.44 0.37
N LYS A 22 -1.78 -6.62 1.12
CA LYS A 22 -0.64 -5.84 0.62
C LYS A 22 0.47 -6.74 0.08
N LEU A 23 0.82 -7.81 0.81
CA LEU A 23 1.84 -8.77 0.38
C LEU A 23 1.48 -9.41 -0.95
N ALA A 24 0.23 -9.87 -1.11
CA ALA A 24 -0.24 -10.49 -2.35
C ALA A 24 -0.20 -9.50 -3.54
N GLU A 25 -0.62 -8.26 -3.35
CA GLU A 25 -0.56 -7.23 -4.40
C GLU A 25 0.89 -6.91 -4.79
N LEU A 26 1.77 -6.66 -3.82
CA LEU A 26 3.19 -6.33 -4.07
C LEU A 26 3.93 -7.47 -4.75
N GLN A 27 3.72 -8.71 -4.29
CA GLN A 27 4.34 -9.89 -4.91
C GLN A 27 3.89 -10.09 -6.36
N ALA A 28 2.59 -9.92 -6.62
CA ALA A 28 2.05 -10.02 -7.98
C ALA A 28 2.63 -8.94 -8.93
N MET A 29 2.93 -7.75 -8.41
CA MET A 29 3.50 -6.65 -9.20
C MET A 29 5.02 -6.75 -9.38
N LEU A 30 5.74 -7.37 -8.43
CA LEU A 30 7.20 -7.60 -8.54
C LEU A 30 7.53 -8.72 -9.52
N GLY A 31 6.63 -9.70 -9.69
CA GLY A 31 6.84 -10.85 -10.57
C GLY A 31 7.99 -11.77 -10.11
N ASP A 32 8.59 -12.48 -11.08
CA ASP A 32 9.63 -13.49 -10.84
C ASP A 32 11.06 -12.91 -10.94
N GLU A 33 11.22 -11.59 -10.99
CA GLU A 33 12.53 -10.95 -11.21
C GLU A 33 13.38 -10.91 -9.92
N VAL A 34 12.76 -11.08 -8.77
CA VAL A 34 13.39 -11.12 -7.45
C VAL A 34 12.68 -12.13 -6.56
N GLU A 35 13.44 -12.86 -5.75
CA GLU A 35 12.86 -13.74 -4.73
C GLU A 35 12.32 -12.89 -3.57
N VAL A 36 11.01 -12.89 -3.41
CA VAL A 36 10.33 -12.13 -2.37
C VAL A 36 10.17 -12.98 -1.11
N LEU A 37 10.63 -12.46 0.03
CA LEU A 37 10.57 -13.11 1.32
C LEU A 37 9.66 -12.32 2.27
N PRO A 38 8.72 -12.97 2.99
CA PRO A 38 7.92 -12.29 4.00
C PRO A 38 8.77 -11.94 5.23
N GLN A 39 8.52 -10.78 5.85
CA GLN A 39 9.24 -10.37 7.06
C GLN A 39 9.09 -11.34 8.23
N SER A 40 7.97 -12.04 8.34
CA SER A 40 7.72 -13.05 9.38
C SER A 40 8.73 -14.20 9.41
N ARG A 41 9.55 -14.33 8.36
CA ARG A 41 10.66 -15.29 8.32
C ARG A 41 11.85 -14.86 9.19
N PHE A 42 11.94 -13.56 9.51
CA PHE A 42 13.10 -12.95 10.18
C PHE A 42 12.78 -12.27 11.50
N LEU A 43 11.51 -11.94 11.72
CA LEU A 43 11.06 -11.20 12.90
C LEU A 43 9.59 -11.53 13.24
N ASP A 44 9.30 -11.55 14.54
CA ASP A 44 7.95 -11.80 15.06
C ASP A 44 7.19 -10.50 15.38
N VAL A 45 7.87 -9.37 15.42
CA VAL A 45 7.31 -8.07 15.81
C VAL A 45 7.48 -7.06 14.67
N GLU A 46 6.38 -6.44 14.29
CA GLU A 46 6.40 -5.35 13.31
C GLU A 46 7.07 -4.09 13.87
N ALA A 47 7.56 -3.23 12.97
CA ALA A 47 8.07 -1.93 13.34
C ALA A 47 6.97 -1.07 13.95
N GLU A 48 7.30 -0.37 15.04
CA GLU A 48 6.41 0.66 15.59
C GLU A 48 6.29 1.84 14.61
N GLU A 49 5.07 2.17 14.23
CA GLU A 49 4.77 3.30 13.34
C GLU A 49 4.67 4.60 14.15
N THR A 50 5.81 5.19 14.45
CA THR A 50 5.92 6.45 15.21
C THR A 50 6.00 7.69 14.32
N GLY A 51 6.07 7.52 13.00
CA GLY A 51 6.12 8.60 12.03
C GLY A 51 4.79 9.33 11.91
N LEU A 52 4.84 10.59 11.53
CA LEU A 52 3.69 11.46 11.30
C LEU A 52 3.26 11.46 9.83
N THR A 53 4.01 10.80 8.97
CA THR A 53 3.76 10.72 7.52
C THR A 53 3.90 9.28 7.03
N PHE A 54 3.28 8.96 5.89
CA PHE A 54 3.46 7.67 5.22
C PHE A 54 4.94 7.39 4.87
N ILE A 55 5.70 8.43 4.50
CA ILE A 55 7.13 8.30 4.17
C ILE A 55 7.93 7.84 5.38
N GLU A 56 7.75 8.51 6.53
CA GLU A 56 8.46 8.15 7.77
C GLU A 56 8.15 6.71 8.18
N ASN A 57 6.88 6.32 8.18
CA ASN A 57 6.48 4.96 8.55
C ASN A 57 6.99 3.91 7.55
N ALA A 58 6.96 4.19 6.25
CA ALA A 58 7.52 3.29 5.24
C ALA A 58 9.03 3.07 5.46
N ILE A 59 9.79 4.13 5.75
CA ILE A 59 11.23 4.05 6.06
C ILE A 59 11.46 3.26 7.35
N LEU A 60 10.69 3.52 8.42
CA LEU A 60 10.80 2.80 9.69
C LEU A 60 10.60 1.29 9.49
N LYS A 61 9.56 0.90 8.77
CA LYS A 61 9.27 -0.51 8.45
C LYS A 61 10.36 -1.15 7.59
N ALA A 62 10.79 -0.50 6.51
CA ALA A 62 11.85 -1.02 5.65
C ALA A 62 13.18 -1.20 6.40
N ARG A 63 13.55 -0.21 7.22
CA ARG A 63 14.77 -0.26 8.04
C ARG A 63 14.73 -1.37 9.07
N HIS A 64 13.58 -1.56 9.73
CA HIS A 64 13.40 -2.62 10.71
C HIS A 64 13.57 -4.00 10.07
N ALA A 65 12.92 -4.25 8.93
CA ALA A 65 13.04 -5.50 8.20
C ALA A 65 14.46 -5.73 7.64
N ALA A 66 15.09 -4.70 7.09
CA ALA A 66 16.47 -4.81 6.60
C ALA A 66 17.47 -5.12 7.72
N ARG A 67 17.25 -4.54 8.92
CA ARG A 67 18.11 -4.82 10.10
C ARG A 67 17.95 -6.24 10.58
N ALA A 68 16.73 -6.77 10.63
CA ALA A 68 16.46 -8.11 11.10
C ALA A 68 16.94 -9.20 10.12
N SER A 69 16.81 -8.94 8.83
CA SER A 69 17.10 -9.93 7.79
C SER A 69 18.54 -9.88 7.25
N GLY A 70 19.20 -8.72 7.34
CA GLY A 70 20.46 -8.45 6.63
C GLY A 70 20.30 -8.34 5.10
N LEU A 71 19.09 -8.27 4.60
CA LEU A 71 18.72 -8.21 3.18
C LEU A 71 18.09 -6.85 2.81
N PRO A 72 18.06 -6.50 1.51
CA PRO A 72 17.22 -5.41 1.04
C PRO A 72 15.77 -5.59 1.46
N ALA A 73 15.10 -4.50 1.84
CA ALA A 73 13.72 -4.55 2.31
C ALA A 73 12.87 -3.48 1.64
N LEU A 74 11.67 -3.87 1.22
CA LEU A 74 10.63 -3.01 0.68
C LEU A 74 9.48 -2.94 1.68
N ALA A 75 9.12 -1.74 2.08
CA ALA A 75 7.91 -1.47 2.88
C ALA A 75 6.89 -0.70 2.08
N ASP A 76 5.62 -0.93 2.40
CA ASP A 76 4.48 -0.12 1.97
C ASP A 76 3.80 0.48 3.19
N ASP A 77 3.75 1.81 3.24
CA ASP A 77 2.82 2.51 4.11
C ASP A 77 1.75 3.18 3.27
N SER A 78 0.49 2.89 3.58
CA SER A 78 -0.62 3.28 2.73
C SER A 78 -1.89 3.49 3.52
N GLY A 79 -2.74 4.36 3.02
CA GLY A 79 -4.01 4.67 3.65
C GLY A 79 -4.94 5.45 2.75
N LEU A 80 -6.13 5.71 3.29
CA LEU A 80 -7.19 6.49 2.69
C LEU A 80 -7.17 7.90 3.30
N ALA A 81 -7.19 8.92 2.46
CA ALA A 81 -7.40 10.31 2.87
C ALA A 81 -8.71 10.81 2.28
N VAL A 82 -9.59 11.35 3.13
CA VAL A 82 -10.91 11.88 2.73
C VAL A 82 -10.93 13.38 2.92
N ASP A 83 -11.28 14.11 1.87
CA ASP A 83 -11.15 15.57 1.83
C ASP A 83 -12.05 16.26 2.88
N ALA A 84 -13.31 15.83 3.01
CA ALA A 84 -14.26 16.35 3.99
C ALA A 84 -13.84 16.08 5.45
N LEU A 85 -12.90 15.17 5.69
CA LEU A 85 -12.38 14.83 7.02
C LEU A 85 -10.96 15.40 7.24
N GLY A 86 -10.54 16.39 6.44
CA GLY A 86 -9.21 16.98 6.55
C GLY A 86 -8.06 15.99 6.29
N GLY A 87 -8.32 14.93 5.51
CA GLY A 87 -7.35 13.87 5.21
C GLY A 87 -7.42 12.65 6.13
N ALA A 88 -8.27 12.66 7.17
CA ALA A 88 -8.48 11.45 7.96
C ALA A 88 -9.18 10.35 7.11
N PRO A 89 -8.94 9.06 7.42
CA PRO A 89 -8.11 8.48 8.48
C PRO A 89 -6.59 8.58 8.27
N GLY A 90 -6.08 8.80 7.05
CA GLY A 90 -4.66 9.01 6.75
C GLY A 90 -3.79 7.84 7.22
N ILE A 91 -2.71 8.12 7.94
CA ILE A 91 -1.79 7.11 8.51
C ILE A 91 -2.46 6.17 9.52
N TYR A 92 -3.64 6.50 10.01
CA TYR A 92 -4.42 5.67 10.93
C TYR A 92 -5.41 4.74 10.23
N SER A 93 -5.36 4.62 8.89
CA SER A 93 -6.34 3.87 8.10
C SER A 93 -6.57 2.44 8.57
N ALA A 94 -5.53 1.71 8.90
CA ALA A 94 -5.65 0.32 9.36
C ALA A 94 -6.24 0.18 10.77
N ARG A 95 -6.13 1.22 11.59
CA ARG A 95 -6.55 1.26 13.00
C ARG A 95 -7.51 2.43 13.30
N TYR A 96 -8.31 2.81 12.32
CA TYR A 96 -9.26 3.92 12.45
C TYR A 96 -10.37 3.63 13.48
N ALA A 97 -10.76 2.36 13.58
CA ALA A 97 -11.62 1.83 14.63
C ALA A 97 -11.08 0.50 15.16
N GLU A 98 -11.47 0.11 16.35
CA GLU A 98 -11.22 -1.24 16.85
C GLU A 98 -12.19 -2.23 16.18
N GLY A 99 -11.69 -3.39 15.71
CA GLY A 99 -12.52 -4.43 15.07
C GLY A 99 -12.27 -4.63 13.56
N GLY A 100 -11.18 -4.05 13.03
CA GLY A 100 -10.72 -4.32 11.67
C GLY A 100 -11.52 -3.59 10.58
N ASP A 101 -11.43 -4.10 9.35
CA ASP A 101 -11.92 -3.41 8.15
C ASP A 101 -13.40 -3.04 8.23
N GLN A 102 -14.25 -3.92 8.75
CA GLN A 102 -15.69 -3.65 8.85
C GLN A 102 -15.98 -2.49 9.82
N ALA A 103 -15.30 -2.46 10.98
CA ALA A 103 -15.45 -1.38 11.95
C ALA A 103 -14.90 -0.05 11.39
N ASN A 104 -13.77 -0.09 10.69
CA ASN A 104 -13.20 1.07 10.00
C ASN A 104 -14.18 1.66 8.97
N ASN A 105 -14.78 0.81 8.14
CA ASN A 105 -15.77 1.20 7.14
C ASN A 105 -17.03 1.80 7.78
N THR A 106 -17.55 1.19 8.84
CA THR A 106 -18.70 1.70 9.59
C THR A 106 -18.42 3.09 10.16
N LYS A 107 -17.27 3.26 10.83
CA LYS A 107 -16.87 4.57 11.38
C LYS A 107 -16.71 5.63 10.30
N LEU A 108 -16.16 5.26 9.14
CA LEU A 108 -16.01 6.18 8.01
C LEU A 108 -17.38 6.63 7.48
N LEU A 109 -18.31 5.71 7.30
CA LEU A 109 -19.67 6.03 6.86
C LEU A 109 -20.40 6.95 7.85
N ASP A 110 -20.28 6.69 9.15
CA ASP A 110 -20.88 7.55 10.19
C ASP A 110 -20.29 8.96 10.18
N ALA A 111 -18.96 9.07 10.06
CA ALA A 111 -18.27 10.36 9.94
C ALA A 111 -18.72 11.17 8.71
N LEU A 112 -19.14 10.50 7.65
CA LEU A 112 -19.56 11.11 6.38
C LEU A 112 -21.09 11.17 6.20
N LYS A 113 -21.90 10.81 7.19
CA LYS A 113 -23.37 10.69 7.04
C LYS A 113 -24.05 11.98 6.56
N ASN A 114 -23.55 13.13 6.99
CA ASN A 114 -24.09 14.45 6.64
C ASN A 114 -23.32 15.15 5.52
N VAL A 115 -22.30 14.50 4.95
CA VAL A 115 -21.49 15.08 3.87
C VAL A 115 -22.18 14.84 2.52
N PRO A 116 -22.46 15.90 1.73
CA PRO A 116 -23.03 15.79 0.39
C PRO A 116 -22.16 14.94 -0.55
N ASP A 117 -22.78 14.35 -1.59
CA ASP A 117 -22.08 13.41 -2.50
C ASP A 117 -20.94 14.07 -3.29
N ASP A 118 -21.09 15.33 -3.65
CA ASP A 118 -20.08 16.14 -4.35
C ASP A 118 -18.87 16.52 -3.47
N GLN A 119 -18.98 16.36 -2.15
CA GLN A 119 -17.92 16.65 -1.17
C GLN A 119 -17.27 15.39 -0.58
N ARG A 120 -17.60 14.21 -1.10
CA ARG A 120 -17.07 12.92 -0.62
C ARG A 120 -15.80 12.49 -1.34
N GLY A 121 -15.04 13.46 -1.89
CA GLY A 121 -13.76 13.22 -2.53
C GLY A 121 -12.78 12.52 -1.59
N ALA A 122 -12.03 11.56 -2.13
CA ALA A 122 -11.06 10.79 -1.38
C ALA A 122 -9.91 10.32 -2.28
N ARG A 123 -8.81 9.96 -1.66
CA ARG A 123 -7.68 9.34 -2.36
C ARG A 123 -7.04 8.25 -1.51
N PHE A 124 -6.72 7.14 -2.14
CA PHE A 124 -5.75 6.21 -1.59
C PHE A 124 -4.34 6.69 -1.89
N ILE A 125 -3.47 6.54 -0.91
CA ILE A 125 -2.05 6.88 -0.99
C ILE A 125 -1.25 5.61 -0.65
N SER A 126 -0.20 5.32 -1.41
CA SER A 126 0.80 4.31 -1.09
C SER A 126 2.18 4.93 -1.21
N VAL A 127 2.98 4.77 -0.18
CA VAL A 127 4.40 5.12 -0.19
C VAL A 127 5.20 3.84 -0.06
N LEU A 128 6.01 3.54 -1.06
CA LEU A 128 6.98 2.46 -1.06
C LEU A 128 8.35 3.01 -0.64
N ALA A 129 8.99 2.36 0.32
CA ALA A 129 10.38 2.62 0.68
C ALA A 129 11.21 1.36 0.47
N LEU A 130 12.16 1.41 -0.46
CA LEU A 130 13.16 0.36 -0.66
C LEU A 130 14.48 0.79 -0.04
N MET A 131 15.00 -0.02 0.89
CA MET A 131 16.31 0.12 1.51
C MET A 131 17.19 -1.07 1.12
N LEU A 132 18.43 -0.79 0.70
CA LEU A 132 19.40 -1.84 0.34
C LEU A 132 20.01 -2.49 1.59
N HIS A 133 20.07 -1.77 2.69
CA HIS A 133 20.53 -2.24 4.01
C HIS A 133 19.96 -1.33 5.11
N ALA A 134 20.06 -1.73 6.38
CA ALA A 134 19.46 -1.02 7.51
C ALA A 134 19.92 0.45 7.67
N ASP A 135 21.16 0.73 7.33
CA ASP A 135 21.76 2.06 7.45
C ASP A 135 21.89 2.78 6.10
N ASP A 136 21.04 2.39 5.13
CA ASP A 136 20.97 3.04 3.82
C ASP A 136 20.59 4.52 3.97
N PRO A 137 21.51 5.46 3.59
CA PRO A 137 21.25 6.90 3.69
C PRO A 137 20.41 7.43 2.52
N THR A 138 20.19 6.62 1.48
CA THR A 138 19.54 7.04 0.23
C THR A 138 18.46 6.06 -0.21
N PRO A 139 17.44 5.76 0.63
CA PRO A 139 16.38 4.84 0.26
C PRO A 139 15.63 5.33 -0.98
N ILE A 140 15.17 4.39 -1.80
CA ILE A 140 14.31 4.73 -2.92
C ILE A 140 12.89 4.88 -2.40
N ILE A 141 12.32 6.09 -2.53
CA ILE A 141 10.96 6.39 -2.13
C ILE A 141 10.11 6.59 -3.38
N CYS A 142 9.00 5.84 -3.48
CA CYS A 142 8.04 5.96 -4.57
C CYS A 142 6.65 6.18 -3.99
N GLU A 143 5.89 7.10 -4.59
CA GLU A 143 4.53 7.43 -4.15
C GLU A 143 3.53 7.15 -5.27
N GLY A 144 2.37 6.64 -4.90
CA GLY A 144 1.23 6.49 -5.80
C GLY A 144 -0.04 6.99 -5.14
N VAL A 145 -0.78 7.81 -5.87
CA VAL A 145 -2.06 8.37 -5.43
C VAL A 145 -3.16 7.92 -6.38
N TRP A 146 -4.26 7.44 -5.85
CA TRP A 146 -5.43 7.01 -6.60
C TRP A 146 -6.65 7.79 -6.14
N HIS A 147 -7.15 8.66 -7.01
CA HIS A 147 -8.28 9.53 -6.70
C HIS A 147 -9.61 8.81 -6.94
N GLY A 148 -10.57 9.10 -6.06
CA GLY A 148 -11.92 8.57 -6.10
C GLY A 148 -12.86 9.33 -5.17
N ARG A 149 -13.91 8.67 -4.74
CA ARG A 149 -14.86 9.21 -3.74
C ARG A 149 -15.39 8.10 -2.85
N ILE A 150 -15.93 8.46 -1.69
CA ILE A 150 -16.54 7.50 -0.76
C ILE A 150 -18.03 7.33 -1.06
N LEU A 151 -18.44 6.09 -1.26
CA LEU A 151 -19.83 5.69 -1.42
C LEU A 151 -20.63 5.85 -0.12
N ARG A 152 -21.95 5.83 -0.21
CA ARG A 152 -22.85 5.83 0.97
C ARG A 152 -23.06 4.45 1.56
N GLU A 153 -22.81 3.41 0.79
CA GLU A 153 -22.94 2.01 1.18
C GLU A 153 -21.87 1.17 0.50
N PRO A 154 -21.46 0.03 1.09
CA PRO A 154 -20.47 -0.85 0.51
C PRO A 154 -20.96 -1.51 -0.79
N ARG A 155 -20.07 -1.66 -1.78
CA ARG A 155 -20.29 -2.38 -3.03
C ARG A 155 -19.13 -3.30 -3.34
N GLY A 156 -19.43 -4.52 -3.80
CA GLY A 156 -18.43 -5.54 -4.10
C GLY A 156 -17.92 -6.28 -2.87
N THR A 157 -17.13 -7.31 -3.10
CA THR A 157 -16.65 -8.22 -2.04
C THR A 157 -15.18 -8.56 -2.18
N ARG A 158 -14.48 -7.98 -3.17
CA ARG A 158 -13.06 -8.21 -3.40
C ARG A 158 -12.21 -7.18 -2.67
N GLY A 159 -10.91 -7.46 -2.59
CA GLY A 159 -9.96 -6.56 -1.96
C GLY A 159 -10.01 -6.60 -0.44
N PHE A 160 -9.66 -5.50 0.21
CA PHE A 160 -9.57 -5.34 1.66
C PHE A 160 -9.70 -3.86 2.06
N GLY A 161 -9.76 -3.60 3.37
CA GLY A 161 -9.83 -2.24 3.89
C GLY A 161 -11.08 -1.49 3.42
N TYR A 162 -10.85 -0.33 2.83
CA TYR A 162 -11.92 0.57 2.36
C TYR A 162 -12.34 0.32 0.91
N ASP A 163 -11.84 -0.72 0.24
CA ASP A 163 -12.18 -1.04 -1.15
C ASP A 163 -13.69 -1.06 -1.45
N PRO A 164 -14.56 -1.59 -0.57
CA PRO A 164 -16.00 -1.60 -0.81
C PRO A 164 -16.65 -0.20 -0.82
N LEU A 165 -16.03 0.78 -0.18
CA LEU A 165 -16.53 2.15 -0.12
C LEU A 165 -15.87 3.09 -1.12
N PHE A 166 -14.79 2.68 -1.77
CA PHE A 166 -14.01 3.52 -2.65
C PHE A 166 -14.50 3.41 -4.10
N TRP A 167 -15.19 4.44 -4.57
CA TRP A 167 -15.63 4.57 -5.96
C TRP A 167 -14.50 5.01 -6.87
N VAL A 168 -14.36 4.32 -7.99
CA VAL A 168 -13.34 4.52 -9.01
C VAL A 168 -13.98 5.15 -10.25
N PRO A 169 -13.88 6.48 -10.44
CA PRO A 169 -14.58 7.18 -11.52
C PRO A 169 -14.23 6.67 -12.92
N GLU A 170 -12.95 6.37 -13.16
CA GLU A 170 -12.47 5.87 -14.46
C GLU A 170 -12.97 4.45 -14.80
N ARG A 171 -13.60 3.74 -13.88
CA ARG A 171 -14.14 2.37 -14.05
C ARG A 171 -15.62 2.26 -13.77
N ASP A 172 -16.24 3.34 -13.30
CA ASP A 172 -17.67 3.41 -12.95
C ASP A 172 -18.11 2.28 -12.00
N CYS A 173 -17.26 1.95 -11.02
CA CYS A 173 -17.51 0.88 -10.04
C CYS A 173 -16.78 1.14 -8.72
N ALA A 174 -17.11 0.38 -7.67
CA ALA A 174 -16.30 0.36 -6.46
C ALA A 174 -15.01 -0.44 -6.65
N SER A 175 -13.96 -0.08 -5.93
CA SER A 175 -12.68 -0.81 -5.95
C SER A 175 -12.85 -2.31 -5.67
N ALA A 176 -13.76 -2.68 -4.75
CA ALA A 176 -14.06 -4.07 -4.44
C ALA A 176 -14.88 -4.81 -5.52
N GLU A 177 -15.32 -4.15 -6.57
CA GLU A 177 -15.95 -4.77 -7.72
C GLU A 177 -14.92 -5.11 -8.82
N LEU A 178 -13.72 -4.52 -8.78
CA LEU A 178 -12.65 -4.74 -9.75
C LEU A 178 -12.03 -6.15 -9.60
N PRO A 179 -11.70 -6.82 -10.71
CA PRO A 179 -10.77 -7.94 -10.67
C PRO A 179 -9.40 -7.51 -10.12
N ALA A 180 -8.73 -8.39 -9.38
CA ALA A 180 -7.42 -8.09 -8.78
C ALA A 180 -6.40 -7.65 -9.83
N ALA A 181 -6.39 -8.28 -11.02
CA ALA A 181 -5.49 -7.91 -12.11
C ALA A 181 -5.71 -6.47 -12.62
N ASP A 182 -6.95 -5.99 -12.63
CA ASP A 182 -7.27 -4.62 -13.04
C ASP A 182 -6.88 -3.61 -11.95
N LYS A 183 -7.20 -3.91 -10.68
CA LYS A 183 -6.78 -3.11 -9.53
C LYS A 183 -5.26 -2.96 -9.48
N ASN A 184 -4.51 -4.05 -9.73
CA ASN A 184 -3.04 -4.08 -9.75
C ASN A 184 -2.41 -3.29 -10.93
N ARG A 185 -3.22 -2.72 -11.81
CA ARG A 185 -2.75 -1.83 -12.89
C ARG A 185 -3.02 -0.36 -12.64
N ILE A 186 -4.03 -0.01 -11.85
CA ILE A 186 -4.52 1.37 -11.73
C ILE A 186 -4.46 1.95 -10.31
N SER A 187 -4.36 1.09 -9.29
CA SER A 187 -4.41 1.51 -7.89
C SER A 187 -3.21 2.38 -7.48
N HIS A 188 -3.33 3.01 -6.31
CA HIS A 188 -2.23 3.75 -5.66
C HIS A 188 -0.95 2.90 -5.56
N ARG A 189 -1.06 1.63 -5.12
CA ARG A 189 0.08 0.71 -5.01
C ARG A 189 0.67 0.35 -6.36
N ALA A 190 -0.18 0.18 -7.38
CA ALA A 190 0.28 -0.06 -8.74
C ALA A 190 1.08 1.12 -9.30
N ARG A 191 0.64 2.35 -9.02
CA ARG A 191 1.35 3.58 -9.46
C ARG A 191 2.70 3.73 -8.76
N ALA A 192 2.75 3.52 -7.44
CA ALA A 192 4.00 3.53 -6.68
C ALA A 192 4.97 2.43 -7.17
N MET A 193 4.45 1.22 -7.43
CA MET A 193 5.25 0.10 -7.93
C MET A 193 5.77 0.36 -9.35
N ALA A 194 5.00 0.99 -10.23
CA ALA A 194 5.44 1.34 -11.58
C ALA A 194 6.62 2.32 -11.54
N ASP A 195 6.61 3.33 -10.63
CA ASP A 195 7.76 4.22 -10.43
C ASP A 195 8.95 3.47 -9.85
N LEU A 196 8.75 2.57 -8.88
CA LEU A 196 9.83 1.75 -8.33
C LEU A 196 10.48 0.86 -9.41
N ARG A 197 9.67 0.15 -10.21
CA ARG A 197 10.19 -0.68 -11.32
C ARG A 197 11.02 0.15 -12.30
N LYS A 198 10.54 1.33 -12.68
CA LYS A 198 11.27 2.26 -13.56
C LYS A 198 12.62 2.67 -12.97
N ARG A 199 12.68 3.02 -11.67
CA ARG A 199 13.93 3.40 -10.98
C ARG A 199 14.92 2.24 -10.85
N LEU A 200 14.40 1.03 -10.79
CA LEU A 200 15.21 -0.21 -10.75
C LEU A 200 15.59 -0.70 -12.16
N GLY A 201 15.17 -0.05 -13.25
CA GLY A 201 15.44 -0.48 -14.62
C GLY A 201 14.68 -1.76 -15.03
N LEU A 202 13.60 -2.08 -14.33
CA LEU A 202 12.74 -3.22 -14.62
C LEU A 202 11.68 -2.81 -15.67
N SER A 203 11.49 -3.62 -16.68
CA SER A 203 10.51 -3.40 -17.76
C SER A 203 9.11 -3.94 -17.41
#